data_d390f40dc1fa21134faca9eef718749f
#
_entry.id   d390f40dc1fa21134faca9eef718749f
#
_cell.length_a   1.000
_cell.length_b   1.000
_cell.length_c   1.000
_cell.angle_alpha   90.00
_cell.angle_beta   90.00
_cell.angle_gamma   90.00
#
_symmetry.space_group_name_H-M   'P 1'
#
loop_
_entity.id
_entity.type
_entity.pdbx_description
1 polymer ?
#
loop_
_entity_poly.entity_id
_entity_poly.type
_entity_poly.pdbx_seq_one_letter_code
_entity_poly.pdbx_strand_id
1 'polypeptide(L)'
;GYSILYLAVQEAWKHQPKSISMGQLCMGIMKDAGKNSPKTVYRSLVRAVDDIWEGEASRAAASRWCGRVWAEKPTPKDLVFALARSMWGRYGSFPVRRRVVHYQVFEAVGAESYGILACDQEPVRWVATGAFSKDRESLESFVQSLNQKQVPLEEFKSQFLTGGLLEGGAV
;
A
#
# COMPACT_ATOMS: atom_id res chain seq x y z
N GLY A 1 6.19 13.67 -13.17
CA GLY A 1 7.16 12.61 -13.36
C GLY A 1 7.56 11.80 -12.15
N TYR A 2 7.81 12.39 -10.98
CA TYR A 2 8.42 11.68 -9.83
C TYR A 2 7.53 10.64 -9.15
N SER A 3 6.21 10.73 -9.23
CA SER A 3 5.30 9.76 -8.62
C SER A 3 5.49 8.34 -9.15
N ILE A 4 5.77 8.17 -10.44
CA ILE A 4 6.00 6.84 -11.03
C ILE A 4 7.33 6.24 -10.57
N LEU A 5 8.36 7.08 -10.41
CA LEU A 5 9.65 6.63 -9.88
C LEU A 5 9.51 6.19 -8.42
N TYR A 6 8.75 6.94 -7.62
CA TYR A 6 8.45 6.58 -6.23
C TYR A 6 7.77 5.20 -6.14
N LEU A 7 6.71 4.96 -6.93
CA LEU A 7 6.04 3.66 -6.99
C LEU A 7 6.99 2.54 -7.41
N ALA A 8 7.84 2.80 -8.40
CA ALA A 8 8.81 1.82 -8.89
C ALA A 8 9.87 1.46 -7.83
N VAL A 9 10.38 2.46 -7.12
CA VAL A 9 11.35 2.24 -6.02
C VAL A 9 10.70 1.47 -4.88
N GLN A 10 9.48 1.82 -4.48
CA GLN A 10 8.74 1.09 -3.46
C GLN A 10 8.52 -0.38 -3.84
N GLU A 11 8.09 -0.63 -5.06
CA GLU A 11 7.87 -2.00 -5.53
C GLU A 11 9.17 -2.80 -5.57
N ALA A 12 10.26 -2.22 -6.08
CA ALA A 12 11.56 -2.86 -6.07
C ALA A 12 12.07 -3.11 -4.64
N TRP A 13 11.81 -2.19 -3.70
CA TRP A 13 12.20 -2.34 -2.30
C TRP A 13 11.44 -3.46 -1.58
N LYS A 14 10.13 -3.63 -1.84
CA LYS A 14 9.32 -4.74 -1.29
C LYS A 14 9.93 -6.12 -1.61
N HIS A 15 10.59 -6.23 -2.75
CA HIS A 15 11.19 -7.49 -3.19
C HIS A 15 12.62 -7.71 -2.68
N GLN A 16 13.29 -6.71 -2.08
CA GLN A 16 14.64 -6.90 -1.53
C GLN A 16 14.65 -7.94 -0.39
N PRO A 17 15.71 -8.75 -0.24
CA PRO A 17 16.93 -8.76 -1.05
C PRO A 17 16.82 -9.48 -2.41
N LYS A 18 15.68 -10.10 -2.73
CA LYS A 18 15.45 -10.72 -4.03
C LYS A 18 15.27 -9.64 -5.10
N SER A 19 15.75 -9.89 -6.29
CA SER A 19 15.54 -9.00 -7.43
C SER A 19 14.33 -9.47 -8.25
N ILE A 20 13.59 -8.53 -8.81
CA ILE A 20 12.55 -8.77 -9.81
C ILE A 20 12.98 -8.21 -11.15
N SER A 21 12.41 -8.70 -12.23
CA SER A 21 12.64 -8.13 -13.55
C SER A 21 11.94 -6.77 -13.70
N MET A 22 12.46 -5.94 -14.58
CA MET A 22 11.83 -4.66 -14.89
C MET A 22 10.40 -4.81 -15.44
N GLY A 23 10.14 -5.90 -16.17
CA GLY A 23 8.80 -6.23 -16.65
C GLY A 23 7.83 -6.55 -15.50
N GLN A 24 8.24 -7.35 -14.54
CA GLN A 24 7.44 -7.66 -13.34
C GLN A 24 7.17 -6.40 -12.51
N LEU A 25 8.19 -5.56 -12.33
CA LEU A 25 8.04 -4.28 -11.64
C LEU A 25 7.00 -3.39 -12.33
N CYS A 26 7.11 -3.20 -13.66
CA CYS A 26 6.16 -2.39 -14.40
C CYS A 26 4.72 -2.95 -14.36
N MET A 27 4.56 -4.28 -14.35
CA MET A 27 3.25 -4.90 -14.14
C MET A 27 2.71 -4.64 -12.73
N GLY A 28 3.55 -4.77 -11.71
CA GLY A 28 3.16 -4.58 -10.31
C GLY A 28 2.63 -3.18 -10.02
N ILE A 29 3.25 -2.15 -10.59
CA ILE A 29 2.82 -0.75 -10.33
C ILE A 29 1.85 -0.18 -11.37
N MET A 30 1.51 -0.93 -12.42
CA MET A 30 0.74 -0.43 -13.56
C MET A 30 -0.61 0.18 -13.13
N LYS A 31 -1.32 -0.50 -12.25
CA LYS A 31 -2.63 -0.08 -11.74
C LYS A 31 -2.51 1.18 -10.89
N ASP A 32 -1.57 1.21 -9.96
CA ASP A 32 -1.35 2.34 -9.05
C ASP A 32 -0.82 3.57 -9.79
N ALA A 33 -0.11 3.35 -10.90
CA ALA A 33 0.34 4.40 -11.79
C ALA A 33 -0.75 4.92 -12.76
N GLY A 34 -1.95 4.36 -12.74
CA GLY A 34 -3.03 4.70 -13.67
C GLY A 34 -2.66 4.45 -15.14
N LYS A 35 -1.93 3.36 -15.43
CA LYS A 35 -1.46 3.02 -16.76
C LYS A 35 -2.09 1.73 -17.27
N ASN A 36 -2.25 1.64 -18.59
CA ASN A 36 -2.94 0.53 -19.24
C ASN A 36 -1.98 -0.56 -19.75
N SER A 37 -0.66 -0.32 -19.68
CA SER A 37 0.33 -1.31 -20.10
C SER A 37 1.68 -1.12 -19.41
N PRO A 38 2.46 -2.20 -19.19
CA PRO A 38 3.81 -2.12 -18.66
C PRO A 38 4.75 -1.24 -19.52
N LYS A 39 4.53 -1.24 -20.82
CA LYS A 39 5.31 -0.41 -21.77
C LYS A 39 5.10 1.09 -21.52
N THR A 40 3.87 1.48 -21.19
CA THR A 40 3.55 2.88 -20.84
C THR A 40 4.17 3.27 -19.50
N VAL A 41 4.17 2.37 -18.51
CA VAL A 41 4.88 2.54 -17.24
C VAL A 41 6.37 2.78 -17.50
N TYR A 42 7.00 1.90 -18.27
CA TYR A 42 8.43 2.00 -18.59
C TYR A 42 8.78 3.34 -19.28
N ARG A 43 7.98 3.76 -20.27
CA ARG A 43 8.19 5.06 -20.94
C ARG A 43 8.08 6.24 -19.96
N SER A 44 7.18 6.16 -19.01
CA SER A 44 7.06 7.20 -17.95
C SER A 44 8.26 7.18 -17.01
N LEU A 45 8.85 6.02 -16.73
CA LEU A 45 10.09 5.92 -15.95
C LEU A 45 11.28 6.49 -16.72
N VAL A 46 11.38 6.25 -18.04
CA VAL A 46 12.41 6.86 -18.88
C VAL A 46 12.36 8.39 -18.77
N ARG A 47 11.18 8.99 -18.92
CA ARG A 47 11.00 10.45 -18.78
C ARG A 47 11.38 10.95 -17.38
N ALA A 48 10.99 10.23 -16.34
CA ALA A 48 11.37 10.60 -14.97
C ALA A 48 12.88 10.56 -14.74
N VAL A 49 13.58 9.63 -15.38
CA VAL A 49 15.06 9.56 -15.34
C VAL A 49 15.68 10.70 -16.16
N ASP A 50 15.09 11.03 -17.31
CA ASP A 50 15.52 12.18 -18.13
C ASP A 50 15.42 13.48 -17.32
N ASP A 51 14.25 13.74 -16.70
CA ASP A 51 14.01 14.92 -15.84
C ASP A 51 15.03 15.02 -14.69
N ILE A 52 15.38 13.87 -14.06
CA ILE A 52 16.39 13.84 -12.98
C ILE A 52 17.77 14.15 -13.53
N TRP A 53 18.10 13.61 -14.69
CA TRP A 53 19.43 13.74 -15.27
C TRP A 53 19.72 15.15 -15.80
N GLU A 54 18.71 15.81 -16.35
CA GLU A 54 18.81 17.19 -16.84
C GLU A 54 18.98 18.21 -15.72
N GLY A 55 18.40 17.95 -14.54
CA GLY A 55 18.52 18.81 -13.37
C GLY A 55 19.79 18.53 -12.56
N GLU A 56 20.66 19.51 -12.37
CA GLU A 56 21.88 19.34 -11.57
C GLU A 56 21.57 18.96 -10.12
N ALA A 57 20.65 19.66 -9.49
CA ALA A 57 20.24 19.40 -8.10
C ALA A 57 19.61 18.01 -7.93
N SER A 58 18.75 17.59 -8.86
CA SER A 58 18.09 16.26 -8.82
C SER A 58 19.08 15.14 -9.11
N ARG A 59 20.03 15.34 -10.02
CA ARG A 59 21.13 14.40 -10.26
C ARG A 59 22.04 14.24 -9.06
N ALA A 60 22.41 15.33 -8.38
CA ALA A 60 23.19 15.30 -7.16
C ALA A 60 22.43 14.59 -6.02
N ALA A 61 21.11 14.84 -5.89
CA ALA A 61 20.27 14.18 -4.93
C ALA A 61 20.17 12.66 -5.20
N ALA A 62 19.95 12.25 -6.44
CA ALA A 62 19.91 10.84 -6.81
C ALA A 62 21.23 10.13 -6.52
N SER A 63 22.38 10.77 -6.83
CA SER A 63 23.71 10.23 -6.52
C SER A 63 23.92 10.04 -5.02
N ARG A 64 23.50 11.03 -4.21
CA ARG A 64 23.56 10.97 -2.74
C ARG A 64 22.70 9.84 -2.17
N TRP A 65 21.49 9.69 -2.68
CA TRP A 65 20.59 8.61 -2.24
C TRP A 65 21.08 7.23 -2.63
N CYS A 66 21.63 7.08 -3.84
CA CYS A 66 22.21 5.81 -4.30
C CYS A 66 23.57 5.50 -3.65
N GLY A 67 24.21 6.49 -2.99
CA GLY A 67 25.60 6.35 -2.50
C GLY A 67 26.62 6.16 -3.64
N ARG A 68 26.31 6.69 -4.84
CA ARG A 68 27.07 6.42 -6.06
C ARG A 68 27.00 7.62 -7.00
N VAL A 69 28.14 8.00 -7.56
CA VAL A 69 28.21 8.99 -8.61
C VAL A 69 28.02 8.30 -9.97
N TRP A 70 27.13 8.86 -10.78
CA TRP A 70 26.87 8.37 -12.13
C TRP A 70 27.69 9.19 -13.13
N ALA A 71 28.56 8.53 -13.87
CA ALA A 71 29.34 9.18 -14.94
C ALA A 71 28.50 9.46 -16.18
N GLU A 72 27.50 8.60 -16.42
CA GLU A 72 26.56 8.70 -17.54
C GLU A 72 25.13 8.55 -17.02
N LYS A 73 24.16 8.96 -17.83
CA LYS A 73 22.75 8.83 -17.50
C LYS A 73 22.39 7.37 -17.22
N PRO A 74 21.89 7.03 -16.02
CA PRO A 74 21.51 5.68 -15.70
C PRO A 74 20.27 5.25 -16.51
N THR A 75 20.13 3.96 -16.74
CA THR A 75 18.85 3.43 -17.22
C THR A 75 17.80 3.48 -16.11
N PRO A 76 16.49 3.46 -16.43
CA PRO A 76 15.44 3.33 -15.39
C PRO A 76 15.66 2.16 -14.45
N LYS A 77 16.14 1.03 -14.99
CA LYS A 77 16.48 -0.16 -14.21
C LYS A 77 17.57 0.14 -13.19
N ASP A 78 18.67 0.73 -13.64
CA ASP A 78 19.81 1.00 -12.76
C ASP A 78 19.46 1.96 -11.64
N LEU A 79 18.73 3.05 -11.95
CA LEU A 79 18.35 4.04 -10.97
C LEU A 79 17.35 3.48 -9.95
N VAL A 80 16.28 2.84 -10.41
CA VAL A 80 15.24 2.27 -9.53
C VAL A 80 15.82 1.25 -8.56
N PHE A 81 16.60 0.31 -9.08
CA PHE A 81 17.17 -0.74 -8.22
C PHE A 81 18.32 -0.24 -7.33
N ALA A 82 19.06 0.78 -7.73
CA ALA A 82 20.06 1.42 -6.86
C ALA A 82 19.38 2.14 -5.69
N LEU A 83 18.32 2.89 -5.95
CA LEU A 83 17.51 3.55 -4.92
C LEU A 83 16.87 2.52 -3.98
N ALA A 84 16.26 1.47 -4.52
CA ALA A 84 15.62 0.42 -3.70
C ALA A 84 16.63 -0.30 -2.79
N ARG A 85 17.82 -0.61 -3.28
CA ARG A 85 18.91 -1.19 -2.46
C ARG A 85 19.38 -0.23 -1.38
N SER A 86 19.51 1.06 -1.70
CA SER A 86 19.86 2.07 -0.72
C SER A 86 18.82 2.19 0.38
N MET A 87 17.53 2.18 0.02
CA MET A 87 16.43 2.17 0.98
C MET A 87 16.46 0.93 1.86
N TRP A 88 16.67 -0.24 1.27
CA TRP A 88 16.78 -1.49 2.02
C TRP A 88 17.98 -1.48 2.97
N GLY A 89 19.14 -1.00 2.53
CA GLY A 89 20.33 -0.90 3.37
C GLY A 89 20.19 0.06 4.55
N ARG A 90 19.40 1.15 4.40
CA ARG A 90 19.20 2.15 5.46
C ARG A 90 18.06 1.82 6.41
N TYR A 91 17.00 1.22 5.93
CA TYR A 91 15.74 1.05 6.65
C TYR A 91 15.31 -0.41 6.81
N GLY A 92 16.07 -1.36 6.23
CA GLY A 92 15.70 -2.77 6.22
C GLY A 92 14.56 -3.08 5.26
N SER A 93 13.76 -4.08 5.60
CA SER A 93 12.61 -4.49 4.78
C SER A 93 11.65 -3.32 4.55
N PHE A 94 11.01 -3.30 3.37
CA PHE A 94 9.98 -2.33 3.08
C PHE A 94 8.93 -2.35 4.20
N PRO A 95 8.66 -1.20 4.84
CA PRO A 95 7.64 -1.15 5.87
C PRO A 95 6.29 -1.48 5.21
N VAL A 96 5.86 -2.72 5.36
CA VAL A 96 4.47 -3.05 5.06
C VAL A 96 3.67 -2.22 6.06
N ARG A 97 3.07 -1.11 5.61
CA ARG A 97 2.05 -0.44 6.40
C ARG A 97 1.00 -1.50 6.64
N ARG A 98 1.00 -2.09 7.84
CA ARG A 98 -0.12 -2.89 8.27
C ARG A 98 -1.29 -1.94 8.21
N ARG A 99 -2.21 -2.20 7.30
CA ARG A 99 -3.47 -1.47 7.26
C ARG A 99 -4.08 -1.67 8.62
N VAL A 100 -4.13 -0.60 9.39
CA VAL A 100 -4.73 -0.65 10.73
C VAL A 100 -6.23 -0.56 10.52
N VAL A 101 -6.88 -1.70 10.65
CA VAL A 101 -8.34 -1.76 10.65
C VAL A 101 -8.81 -1.49 12.06
N HIS A 102 -9.66 -0.49 12.23
CA HIS A 102 -10.32 -0.20 13.50
C HIS A 102 -11.69 -0.84 13.52
N TYR A 103 -11.91 -1.64 14.52
CA TYR A 103 -13.19 -2.30 14.81
C TYR A 103 -13.89 -1.60 15.96
N GLN A 104 -15.19 -1.37 15.82
CA GLN A 104 -16.03 -0.80 16.87
C GLN A 104 -17.41 -1.41 16.84
N VAL A 105 -18.05 -1.46 18.01
CA VAL A 105 -19.46 -1.87 18.14
C VAL A 105 -20.34 -0.70 17.76
N PHE A 106 -21.39 -0.94 17.00
CA PHE A 106 -22.47 0.03 16.76
C PHE A 106 -23.81 -0.52 17.23
N GLU A 107 -24.71 0.38 17.56
CA GLU A 107 -26.09 0.08 17.93
C GLU A 107 -27.01 0.39 16.77
N ALA A 108 -27.90 -0.53 16.43
CA ALA A 108 -28.88 -0.33 15.39
C ALA A 108 -29.99 0.59 15.89
N VAL A 109 -30.31 1.64 15.13
CA VAL A 109 -31.35 2.62 15.49
C VAL A 109 -32.70 1.92 15.59
N GLY A 110 -33.35 2.02 16.75
CA GLY A 110 -34.69 1.45 17.00
C GLY A 110 -34.72 -0.07 17.28
N ALA A 111 -33.58 -0.71 17.43
CA ALA A 111 -33.48 -2.10 17.82
C ALA A 111 -32.45 -2.22 18.96
N GLU A 112 -32.79 -2.95 20.02
CA GLU A 112 -31.82 -3.32 21.07
C GLU A 112 -30.89 -4.40 20.55
N SER A 113 -30.13 -4.08 19.50
CA SER A 113 -29.19 -5.00 18.85
C SER A 113 -27.98 -4.27 18.34
N TYR A 114 -26.85 -4.96 18.35
CA TYR A 114 -25.52 -4.44 18.10
C TYR A 114 -24.85 -5.18 16.95
N GLY A 115 -24.02 -4.46 16.19
CA GLY A 115 -23.18 -5.00 15.14
C GLY A 115 -21.75 -4.49 15.25
N ILE A 116 -20.91 -4.88 14.27
CA ILE A 116 -19.51 -4.48 14.20
C ILE A 116 -19.28 -3.64 12.96
N LEU A 117 -18.65 -2.49 13.15
CA LEU A 117 -18.13 -1.64 12.08
C LEU A 117 -16.61 -1.76 12.04
N ALA A 118 -16.09 -2.14 10.88
CA ALA A 118 -14.67 -2.18 10.58
C ALA A 118 -14.31 -1.02 9.64
N CYS A 119 -13.32 -0.21 10.00
CA CYS A 119 -12.85 0.92 9.19
C CYS A 119 -11.38 0.73 8.86
N ASP A 120 -11.06 0.75 7.55
CA ASP A 120 -9.69 0.82 7.01
C ASP A 120 -9.46 2.28 6.56
N GLN A 121 -8.41 2.91 7.07
CA GLN A 121 -8.20 4.36 6.90
C GLN A 121 -7.54 4.75 5.57
N GLU A 122 -6.88 3.81 4.89
CA GLU A 122 -6.18 4.15 3.63
C GLU A 122 -6.28 3.01 2.58
N PRO A 123 -7.07 3.13 1.52
CA PRO A 123 -8.12 4.13 1.30
C PRO A 123 -9.27 3.95 2.32
N VAL A 124 -9.99 5.01 2.60
CA VAL A 124 -11.11 4.93 3.54
C VAL A 124 -12.14 3.93 3.03
N ARG A 125 -12.18 2.77 3.66
CA ARG A 125 -13.16 1.71 3.40
C ARG A 125 -13.76 1.28 4.72
N TRP A 126 -15.03 0.97 4.69
CA TRP A 126 -15.69 0.41 5.85
C TRP A 126 -16.54 -0.80 5.47
N VAL A 127 -16.66 -1.69 6.42
CA VAL A 127 -17.53 -2.86 6.35
C VAL A 127 -18.29 -2.92 7.65
N ALA A 128 -19.60 -3.04 7.58
CA ALA A 128 -20.44 -3.23 8.74
C ALA A 128 -21.17 -4.58 8.64
N THR A 129 -21.23 -5.29 9.75
CA THR A 129 -22.15 -6.43 9.89
C THR A 129 -23.58 -5.91 10.02
N GLY A 130 -24.58 -6.74 9.76
CA GLY A 130 -25.92 -6.48 10.33
C GLY A 130 -25.85 -6.47 11.85
N ALA A 131 -26.86 -5.88 12.48
CA ALA A 131 -27.01 -6.01 13.94
C ALA A 131 -27.47 -7.44 14.26
N PHE A 132 -26.66 -8.19 14.99
CA PHE A 132 -26.87 -9.62 15.19
C PHE A 132 -26.81 -10.06 16.66
N SER A 133 -26.37 -9.21 17.55
CA SER A 133 -26.24 -9.54 18.98
C SER A 133 -27.04 -8.57 19.85
N LYS A 134 -27.63 -9.11 20.93
CA LYS A 134 -28.21 -8.32 22.00
C LYS A 134 -27.24 -8.12 23.17
N ASP A 135 -26.13 -8.85 23.16
CA ASP A 135 -25.09 -8.80 24.17
C ASP A 135 -23.96 -7.86 23.74
N ARG A 136 -24.04 -6.63 24.18
CA ARG A 136 -23.06 -5.59 23.87
C ARG A 136 -21.69 -5.90 24.49
N GLU A 137 -21.66 -6.40 25.69
CA GLU A 137 -20.44 -6.61 26.47
C GLU A 137 -19.56 -7.71 25.86
N SER A 138 -20.18 -8.83 25.46
CA SER A 138 -19.51 -9.89 24.71
C SER A 138 -19.00 -9.39 23.37
N LEU A 139 -19.77 -8.51 22.69
CA LEU A 139 -19.38 -7.97 21.40
C LEU A 139 -18.22 -6.98 21.52
N GLU A 140 -18.20 -6.14 22.55
CA GLU A 140 -17.08 -5.25 22.86
C GLU A 140 -15.79 -6.02 23.15
N SER A 141 -15.88 -7.10 23.91
CA SER A 141 -14.75 -8.00 24.19
C SER A 141 -14.20 -8.64 22.89
N PHE A 142 -15.09 -9.07 22.01
CA PHE A 142 -14.71 -9.61 20.71
C PHE A 142 -14.03 -8.56 19.84
N VAL A 143 -14.59 -7.36 19.73
CA VAL A 143 -14.03 -6.22 18.99
C VAL A 143 -12.66 -5.83 19.54
N GLN A 144 -12.48 -5.82 20.85
CA GLN A 144 -11.18 -5.59 21.47
C GLN A 144 -10.14 -6.63 21.02
N SER A 145 -10.53 -7.90 20.96
CA SER A 145 -9.66 -8.98 20.43
C SER A 145 -9.29 -8.76 18.95
N LEU A 146 -10.24 -8.33 18.10
CA LEU A 146 -9.97 -8.00 16.70
C LEU A 146 -8.95 -6.86 16.57
N ASN A 147 -9.10 -5.80 17.37
CA ASN A 147 -8.19 -4.67 17.39
C ASN A 147 -6.80 -5.06 17.90
N GLN A 148 -6.70 -5.87 18.95
CA GLN A 148 -5.41 -6.34 19.48
C GLN A 148 -4.67 -7.24 18.47
N LYS A 149 -5.38 -8.13 17.81
CA LYS A 149 -4.82 -9.04 16.80
C LYS A 149 -4.56 -8.36 15.46
N GLN A 150 -5.03 -7.13 15.27
CA GLN A 150 -4.94 -6.38 14.01
C GLN A 150 -5.45 -7.21 12.83
N VAL A 151 -6.63 -7.81 12.99
CA VAL A 151 -7.24 -8.68 11.98
C VAL A 151 -7.43 -7.89 10.67
N PRO A 152 -7.02 -8.44 9.51
CA PRO A 152 -7.22 -7.77 8.22
C PRO A 152 -8.71 -7.71 7.84
N LEU A 153 -9.11 -6.68 7.09
CA LEU A 153 -10.51 -6.48 6.69
C LEU A 153 -11.07 -7.68 5.89
N GLU A 154 -10.26 -8.28 5.02
CA GLU A 154 -10.70 -9.44 4.22
C GLU A 154 -10.89 -10.71 5.07
N GLU A 155 -10.07 -10.89 6.11
CA GLU A 155 -10.25 -11.98 7.06
C GLU A 155 -11.51 -11.77 7.89
N PHE A 156 -11.77 -10.55 8.34
CA PHE A 156 -13.02 -10.20 9.02
C PHE A 156 -14.24 -10.48 8.14
N LYS A 157 -14.23 -10.05 6.88
CA LYS A 157 -15.31 -10.33 5.92
C LYS A 157 -15.60 -11.82 5.80
N SER A 158 -14.56 -12.64 5.72
CA SER A 158 -14.72 -14.08 5.56
C SER A 158 -15.44 -14.76 6.72
N GLN A 159 -15.35 -14.19 7.93
CA GLN A 159 -16.02 -14.69 9.12
C GLN A 159 -17.53 -14.39 9.14
N PHE A 160 -17.99 -13.38 8.39
CA PHE A 160 -19.37 -12.90 8.39
C PHE A 160 -20.07 -13.04 7.03
N LEU A 161 -19.53 -13.81 6.09
CA LEU A 161 -20.07 -13.99 4.73
C LEU A 161 -21.54 -14.46 4.68
N THR A 162 -22.03 -15.11 5.73
CA THR A 162 -23.42 -15.61 5.80
C THR A 162 -24.42 -14.64 6.43
N GLY A 163 -23.96 -13.52 6.98
CA GLY A 163 -24.76 -12.59 7.81
C GLY A 163 -25.18 -11.27 7.17
N GLY A 164 -24.87 -11.09 5.87
CA GLY A 164 -25.13 -9.79 5.18
C GLY A 164 -24.17 -8.69 5.67
N LEU A 165 -23.17 -8.38 4.86
CA LEU A 165 -22.24 -7.26 5.09
C LEU A 165 -22.69 -6.05 4.27
N LEU A 166 -22.61 -4.88 4.89
CA LEU A 166 -22.71 -3.58 4.21
C LEU A 166 -21.29 -3.04 4.03
N GLU A 167 -20.99 -2.58 2.83
CA GLU A 167 -19.67 -2.04 2.49
C GLU A 167 -19.79 -0.64 1.89
N GLY A 168 -18.80 0.20 2.17
CA GLY A 168 -18.66 1.51 1.56
C GLY A 168 -17.22 2.00 1.62
N GLY A 169 -16.94 3.03 0.83
CA GLY A 169 -15.64 3.69 0.81
C GLY A 169 -15.73 5.03 0.11
N ALA A 170 -14.74 5.89 0.31
CA ALA A 170 -14.60 7.08 -0.49
C ALA A 170 -14.21 6.69 -1.91
N VAL A 171 -14.93 7.23 -2.88
CA VAL A 171 -14.63 7.13 -4.32
C VAL A 171 -13.45 8.03 -4.65
#